data_a8ea510d708cd99a43106bb36069938b
#
_entry.id   a8ea510d708cd99a43106bb36069938b
#
_cell.length_a   1.000
_cell.length_b   1.000
_cell.length_c   1.000
_cell.angle_alpha   90.00
_cell.angle_beta   90.00
_cell.angle_gamma   90.00
#
_symmetry.space_group_name_H-M   'P 1'
#
loop_
_entity.id
_entity.type
_entity.pdbx_description
1 polymer ?
#
loop_
_entity_poly.entity_id
_entity_poly.type
_entity_poly.pdbx_seq_one_letter_code
_entity_poly.pdbx_strand_id
1 'polypeptide(L)'
;MEWYRSTVYRDAEFPEDEASVEAFLLNRLETSIESKRGTGRRNWYFAAASVILLLGIGTVAILRKPHRPEPQVAVQPAHEIGPGANVATLTLANGSTISLTDAATGDIAEQGGIRISKTADGQLVYTVAPSTTASGLPDTGVAFTCNKIDIPPGGQYQVVLPDGTRVWLNAESWLRFPVHFSSKERKVELSGEAYFDVHHDPDAPFRISSLRQDIEVLGTQFNVHAYPDETNIRTTLVDGAVRVTAEGKSVLLKPKEEADLGDGLHVSQADVEAAIAWKNGYFRCVDQPLEMIMKQVSRWYNVRVVYEDEKMKEETFGVLSNKFSNISVLLKMMEKSGNAKFTVNGATVFVSRKK
;
A
#
# COMPACT_ATOMS: atom_id res chain seq x y z
N MET A 1 19.58 -10.22 1.36
CA MET A 1 20.77 -9.57 0.76
C MET A 1 21.80 -10.55 0.20
N GLU A 2 21.93 -11.76 0.73
CA GLU A 2 22.90 -12.76 0.23
C GLU A 2 22.62 -13.27 -1.19
N TRP A 3 21.35 -13.41 -1.59
CA TRP A 3 21.01 -13.88 -2.95
C TRP A 3 21.40 -12.89 -4.06
N TYR A 4 21.39 -11.58 -3.77
CA TYR A 4 21.74 -10.53 -4.76
C TYR A 4 23.26 -10.48 -5.04
N ARG A 5 24.09 -10.89 -4.07
CA ARG A 5 25.55 -10.93 -4.21
C ARG A 5 26.05 -12.07 -5.10
N SER A 6 25.32 -13.18 -5.20
CA SER A 6 25.78 -14.39 -5.91
C SER A 6 25.52 -14.38 -7.43
N THR A 7 24.67 -13.49 -7.93
CA THR A 7 24.19 -13.57 -9.35
C THR A 7 24.81 -12.55 -10.27
N VAL A 8 25.35 -11.43 -9.78
CA VAL A 8 25.77 -10.31 -10.65
C VAL A 8 27.29 -10.06 -10.68
N TYR A 9 28.05 -10.51 -9.67
CA TYR A 9 29.49 -10.23 -9.58
C TYR A 9 30.28 -11.43 -9.09
N ARG A 10 30.57 -12.38 -9.99
CA ARG A 10 31.31 -13.61 -9.63
C ARG A 10 32.82 -13.43 -9.48
N ASP A 11 33.43 -12.32 -9.96
CA ASP A 11 34.90 -12.15 -10.05
C ASP A 11 35.40 -10.73 -9.71
N ALA A 12 34.76 -9.98 -8.79
CA ALA A 12 35.30 -8.71 -8.35
C ALA A 12 35.35 -8.66 -6.80
N GLU A 13 36.56 -8.55 -6.23
CA GLU A 13 36.77 -8.19 -4.83
C GLU A 13 36.35 -6.73 -4.60
N PHE A 14 35.23 -6.51 -3.94
CA PHE A 14 34.78 -5.20 -3.49
C PHE A 14 35.12 -5.01 -2.02
N PRO A 15 35.61 -3.81 -1.60
CA PRO A 15 35.81 -3.50 -0.19
C PRO A 15 34.49 -3.52 0.59
N GLU A 16 34.57 -3.85 1.91
CA GLU A 16 33.38 -4.04 2.75
C GLU A 16 32.81 -2.74 3.35
N ASP A 17 33.46 -1.59 3.19
CA ASP A 17 32.99 -0.32 3.70
C ASP A 17 32.78 0.74 2.61
N GLU A 18 31.83 1.65 2.85
CA GLU A 18 31.36 2.67 1.89
C GLU A 18 32.47 3.67 1.48
N ALA A 19 33.39 4.01 2.39
CA ALA A 19 34.51 4.93 2.13
C ALA A 19 35.57 4.29 1.20
N SER A 20 35.82 2.99 1.36
CA SER A 20 36.75 2.23 0.52
C SER A 20 36.22 2.01 -0.91
N VAL A 21 34.89 1.93 -1.09
CA VAL A 21 34.24 1.86 -2.41
C VAL A 21 34.37 3.19 -3.16
N GLU A 22 34.22 4.30 -2.48
CA GLU A 22 34.36 5.64 -3.07
C GLU A 22 35.81 5.90 -3.50
N ALA A 23 36.79 5.54 -2.68
CA ALA A 23 38.23 5.63 -3.00
C ALA A 23 38.63 4.73 -4.18
N PHE A 24 38.06 3.51 -4.28
CA PHE A 24 38.30 2.59 -5.40
C PHE A 24 37.76 3.15 -6.72
N LEU A 25 36.60 3.77 -6.71
CA LEU A 25 35.99 4.38 -7.91
C LEU A 25 36.74 5.64 -8.35
N LEU A 26 37.20 6.49 -7.44
CA LEU A 26 37.99 7.68 -7.72
C LEU A 26 39.35 7.35 -8.33
N ASN A 27 40.06 6.36 -7.80
CA ASN A 27 41.38 5.91 -8.33
C ASN A 27 41.28 5.36 -9.75
N ARG A 28 40.16 4.73 -10.12
CA ARG A 28 39.95 4.20 -11.48
C ARG A 28 39.62 5.30 -12.51
N LEU A 29 39.09 6.44 -12.06
CA LEU A 29 38.85 7.62 -12.91
C LEU A 29 40.12 8.42 -13.15
N GLU A 30 41.02 8.55 -12.18
CA GLU A 30 42.29 9.28 -12.30
C GLU A 30 43.27 8.59 -13.26
N THR A 31 43.36 7.25 -13.25
CA THR A 31 44.23 6.48 -14.15
C THR A 31 43.82 6.54 -15.62
N SER A 32 42.60 7.00 -15.93
CA SER A 32 42.10 7.15 -17.31
C SER A 32 42.48 8.48 -17.95
N ILE A 33 42.99 9.46 -17.20
CA ILE A 33 43.24 10.85 -17.67
C ILE A 33 44.71 11.09 -18.04
N GLU A 34 45.66 10.26 -17.61
CA GLU A 34 47.11 10.56 -17.74
C GLU A 34 47.80 10.09 -19.02
N SER A 35 47.14 9.51 -20.00
CA SER A 35 47.80 9.01 -21.19
C SER A 35 47.53 9.84 -22.45
N LYS A 36 47.94 11.10 -22.52
CA LYS A 36 48.27 11.80 -23.81
C LYS A 36 48.96 13.14 -23.57
N ARG A 37 50.28 13.13 -23.39
CA ARG A 37 51.14 14.27 -23.66
C ARG A 37 52.31 13.80 -24.51
N GLY A 38 52.32 14.17 -25.78
CA GLY A 38 53.45 14.03 -26.72
C GLY A 38 53.83 15.38 -27.28
N THR A 39 55.09 15.71 -27.15
CA THR A 39 55.78 16.99 -27.45
C THR A 39 56.14 17.16 -28.92
N GLY A 40 56.06 18.41 -29.46
CA GLY A 40 57.07 18.99 -30.33
C GLY A 40 56.67 19.30 -31.76
N ARG A 41 56.51 20.53 -32.11
CA ARG A 41 57.32 21.29 -33.08
C ARG A 41 56.76 22.70 -33.30
N ARG A 42 57.62 23.64 -33.18
CA ARG A 42 57.59 25.07 -32.96
C ARG A 42 57.66 25.87 -34.26
N ASN A 43 56.82 26.88 -34.40
CA ASN A 43 57.15 28.15 -35.06
C ASN A 43 56.97 28.34 -36.56
N TRP A 44 56.00 27.75 -37.26
CA TRP A 44 55.74 28.22 -38.64
C TRP A 44 54.25 28.55 -38.95
N TYR A 45 53.41 28.62 -38.00
CA TYR A 45 51.99 28.74 -38.24
C TYR A 45 51.32 30.07 -37.76
N PHE A 46 52.13 31.07 -37.32
CA PHE A 46 51.54 32.31 -36.81
C PHE A 46 51.08 33.30 -37.88
N ALA A 47 51.52 33.20 -39.14
CA ALA A 47 51.08 34.07 -40.21
C ALA A 47 49.84 33.60 -40.98
N ALA A 48 49.54 32.28 -40.98
CA ALA A 48 48.35 31.73 -41.62
C ALA A 48 47.12 31.72 -40.70
N ALA A 49 47.33 31.81 -39.40
CA ALA A 49 46.26 31.72 -38.39
C ALA A 49 45.31 32.93 -38.36
N SER A 50 45.82 34.13 -38.74
CA SER A 50 45.01 35.34 -38.67
C SER A 50 43.93 35.44 -39.76
N VAL A 51 44.22 34.91 -40.96
CA VAL A 51 43.25 34.94 -42.06
C VAL A 51 42.20 33.85 -41.91
N ILE A 52 42.57 32.68 -41.39
CA ILE A 52 41.65 31.59 -41.13
C ILE A 52 40.73 31.93 -39.94
N LEU A 53 41.22 32.68 -38.93
CA LEU A 53 40.42 33.11 -37.79
C LEU A 53 39.31 34.11 -38.18
N LEU A 54 39.64 35.04 -39.10
CA LEU A 54 38.63 36.02 -39.57
C LEU A 54 37.58 35.39 -40.52
N LEU A 55 37.98 34.44 -41.36
CA LEU A 55 37.03 33.68 -42.15
C LEU A 55 36.21 32.69 -41.32
N GLY A 56 36.79 32.14 -40.25
CA GLY A 56 36.07 31.26 -39.30
C GLY A 56 35.03 32.00 -38.47
N ILE A 57 35.34 33.24 -38.05
CA ILE A 57 34.38 34.05 -37.26
C ILE A 57 33.21 34.51 -38.16
N GLY A 58 33.49 34.87 -39.43
CA GLY A 58 32.45 35.24 -40.39
C GLY A 58 31.51 34.11 -40.74
N THR A 59 32.02 32.90 -40.95
CA THR A 59 31.18 31.71 -41.22
C THR A 59 30.40 31.23 -39.99
N VAL A 60 30.97 31.31 -38.79
CA VAL A 60 30.23 30.99 -37.54
C VAL A 60 29.11 31.98 -37.27
N ALA A 61 29.28 33.27 -37.59
CA ALA A 61 28.25 34.29 -37.44
C ALA A 61 27.06 34.09 -38.43
N ILE A 62 27.37 33.64 -39.68
CA ILE A 62 26.35 33.38 -40.70
C ILE A 62 25.64 32.04 -40.48
N LEU A 63 26.33 31.04 -39.92
CA LEU A 63 25.75 29.72 -39.61
C LEU A 63 25.04 29.66 -38.27
N ARG A 64 25.24 30.64 -37.38
CA ARG A 64 24.44 30.78 -36.18
C ARG A 64 23.06 31.36 -36.58
N LYS A 65 22.18 30.51 -37.14
CA LYS A 65 20.75 30.82 -37.05
C LYS A 65 20.44 31.13 -35.60
N PRO A 66 19.79 32.28 -35.31
CA PRO A 66 19.36 32.52 -33.93
C PRO A 66 18.51 31.34 -33.53
N HIS A 67 19.02 30.56 -32.59
CA HIS A 67 18.20 29.55 -31.92
C HIS A 67 17.07 30.37 -31.24
N ARG A 68 15.89 30.46 -31.93
CA ARG A 68 14.69 30.87 -31.25
C ARG A 68 14.57 29.87 -30.11
N PRO A 69 14.59 30.30 -28.84
CA PRO A 69 14.25 29.40 -27.78
C PRO A 69 12.83 28.90 -28.12
N GLU A 70 12.71 27.59 -28.41
CA GLU A 70 11.41 26.97 -28.38
C GLU A 70 10.80 27.37 -27.04
N PRO A 71 9.53 27.84 -27.02
CA PRO A 71 8.86 28.12 -25.76
C PRO A 71 9.04 26.85 -24.93
N GLN A 72 9.90 26.89 -23.92
CA GLN A 72 9.91 25.89 -22.89
C GLN A 72 8.49 25.92 -22.32
N VAL A 73 7.64 25.02 -22.81
CA VAL A 73 6.43 24.67 -22.12
C VAL A 73 6.95 24.31 -20.72
N ALA A 74 6.70 25.19 -19.77
CA ALA A 74 6.99 24.94 -18.38
C ALA A 74 6.23 23.63 -18.09
N VAL A 75 6.97 22.54 -18.09
CA VAL A 75 6.47 21.26 -17.59
C VAL A 75 6.21 21.60 -16.10
N GLN A 76 4.96 21.95 -15.82
CA GLN A 76 4.52 22.04 -14.43
C GLN A 76 4.98 20.74 -13.80
N PRO A 77 5.71 20.77 -12.69
CA PRO A 77 6.10 19.54 -12.02
C PRO A 77 4.82 18.72 -11.86
N ALA A 78 4.79 17.56 -12.49
CA ALA A 78 3.66 16.66 -12.40
C ALA A 78 3.36 16.54 -10.90
N HIS A 79 2.15 16.89 -10.49
CA HIS A 79 1.77 16.91 -9.08
C HIS A 79 1.95 15.46 -8.57
N GLU A 80 3.01 15.23 -7.82
CA GLU A 80 3.38 13.90 -7.35
C GLU A 80 2.30 13.44 -6.35
N ILE A 81 1.66 12.30 -6.64
CA ILE A 81 0.65 11.74 -5.75
C ILE A 81 1.36 10.96 -4.65
N GLY A 82 1.23 11.46 -3.43
CA GLY A 82 1.78 10.82 -2.24
C GLY A 82 1.00 9.54 -1.85
N PRO A 83 1.57 8.72 -0.98
CA PRO A 83 0.90 7.54 -0.43
C PRO A 83 -0.25 7.93 0.48
N GLY A 84 -1.11 6.95 0.75
CA GLY A 84 -2.15 7.04 1.77
C GLY A 84 -1.57 7.21 3.19
N ALA A 85 -2.45 7.49 4.14
CA ALA A 85 -2.10 7.78 5.53
C ALA A 85 -3.04 7.09 6.54
N ASN A 86 -2.78 7.24 7.84
CA ASN A 86 -3.69 6.78 8.89
C ASN A 86 -4.84 7.76 9.02
N VAL A 87 -5.92 7.52 8.28
CA VAL A 87 -7.11 8.38 8.22
C VAL A 87 -8.35 7.52 8.45
N ALA A 88 -9.19 7.92 9.40
CA ALA A 88 -10.46 7.26 9.69
C ALA A 88 -11.46 8.22 10.32
N THR A 89 -12.75 7.88 10.20
CA THR A 89 -13.85 8.53 10.90
C THR A 89 -14.55 7.52 11.80
N LEU A 90 -14.70 7.85 13.08
CA LEU A 90 -15.47 7.06 14.04
C LEU A 90 -16.87 7.67 14.15
N THR A 91 -17.90 6.88 13.87
CA THR A 91 -19.29 7.20 14.15
C THR A 91 -19.71 6.46 15.42
N LEU A 92 -20.07 7.21 16.44
CA LEU A 92 -20.55 6.69 17.71
C LEU A 92 -22.01 6.22 17.61
N ALA A 93 -22.45 5.40 18.54
CA ALA A 93 -23.81 4.86 18.59
C ALA A 93 -24.91 5.92 18.69
N ASN A 94 -24.60 7.12 19.19
CA ASN A 94 -25.50 8.27 19.21
C ASN A 94 -25.56 9.04 17.89
N GLY A 95 -24.82 8.59 16.86
CA GLY A 95 -24.72 9.21 15.54
C GLY A 95 -23.68 10.34 15.44
N SER A 96 -23.00 10.73 16.53
CA SER A 96 -21.93 11.72 16.45
C SER A 96 -20.70 11.14 15.75
N THR A 97 -19.99 11.97 14.99
CA THR A 97 -18.81 11.58 14.22
C THR A 97 -17.55 12.26 14.75
N ILE A 98 -16.45 11.54 14.78
CA ILE A 98 -15.14 12.00 15.24
C ILE A 98 -14.11 11.70 14.15
N SER A 99 -13.43 12.72 13.64
CA SER A 99 -12.25 12.53 12.77
C SER A 99 -11.09 12.01 13.62
N LEU A 100 -10.68 10.76 13.39
CA LEU A 100 -9.56 10.17 14.13
C LEU A 100 -8.20 10.73 13.67
N THR A 101 -8.16 11.33 12.48
CA THR A 101 -6.97 12.02 11.97
C THR A 101 -6.66 13.26 12.81
N ASP A 102 -7.68 14.06 13.11
CA ASP A 102 -7.54 15.36 13.77
C ASP A 102 -7.66 15.26 15.30
N ALA A 103 -8.18 14.14 15.81
CA ALA A 103 -8.34 13.92 17.25
C ALA A 103 -6.97 13.93 17.95
N ALA A 104 -6.89 14.64 19.07
CA ALA A 104 -5.71 14.63 19.93
C ALA A 104 -5.46 13.24 20.54
N THR A 105 -4.21 12.96 20.89
CA THR A 105 -3.85 11.77 21.69
C THR A 105 -4.50 11.88 23.08
N GLY A 106 -5.00 10.76 23.58
CA GLY A 106 -5.70 10.67 24.86
C GLY A 106 -7.17 10.29 24.71
N ASP A 107 -7.97 10.56 25.70
CA ASP A 107 -9.39 10.20 25.71
C ASP A 107 -10.16 11.10 24.73
N ILE A 108 -10.90 10.47 23.80
CA ILE A 108 -11.68 11.16 22.77
C ILE A 108 -13.19 11.03 22.97
N ALA A 109 -13.65 9.96 23.64
CA ALA A 109 -15.05 9.76 23.99
C ALA A 109 -15.19 8.76 25.14
N GLU A 110 -16.36 8.79 25.82
CA GLU A 110 -16.78 7.77 26.76
C GLU A 110 -18.23 7.36 26.45
N GLN A 111 -18.52 6.06 26.42
CA GLN A 111 -19.82 5.55 26.03
C GLN A 111 -20.10 4.21 26.72
N GLY A 112 -21.20 4.14 27.46
CA GLY A 112 -21.62 2.89 28.13
C GLY A 112 -20.59 2.32 29.12
N GLY A 113 -19.79 3.17 29.79
CA GLY A 113 -18.69 2.73 30.65
C GLY A 113 -17.45 2.22 29.91
N ILE A 114 -17.37 2.42 28.60
CA ILE A 114 -16.19 2.20 27.80
C ILE A 114 -15.53 3.56 27.48
N ARG A 115 -14.26 3.64 27.77
CA ARG A 115 -13.40 4.77 27.37
C ARG A 115 -12.81 4.49 25.99
N ILE A 116 -12.92 5.46 25.11
CA ILE A 116 -12.38 5.44 23.76
C ILE A 116 -11.21 6.41 23.73
N SER A 117 -10.01 5.93 23.49
CA SER A 117 -8.80 6.75 23.50
C SER A 117 -7.96 6.52 22.25
N LYS A 118 -7.23 7.57 21.83
CA LYS A 118 -6.22 7.52 20.75
C LYS A 118 -4.84 7.49 21.38
N THR A 119 -4.07 6.47 21.06
CA THR A 119 -2.69 6.30 21.54
C THR A 119 -1.70 7.24 20.82
N ALA A 120 -0.49 7.37 21.33
CA ALA A 120 0.55 8.22 20.74
C ALA A 120 0.96 7.75 19.32
N ASP A 121 0.90 6.45 19.04
CA ASP A 121 1.12 5.84 17.74
C ASP A 121 -0.14 5.87 16.83
N GLY A 122 -1.22 6.54 17.30
CA GLY A 122 -2.40 6.83 16.52
C GLY A 122 -3.46 5.71 16.48
N GLN A 123 -3.32 4.66 17.27
CA GLN A 123 -4.31 3.58 17.35
C GLN A 123 -5.54 4.01 18.16
N LEU A 124 -6.71 3.51 17.78
CA LEU A 124 -7.93 3.65 18.57
C LEU A 124 -8.06 2.46 19.53
N VAL A 125 -8.24 2.75 20.82
CA VAL A 125 -8.33 1.71 21.86
C VAL A 125 -9.60 1.88 22.67
N TYR A 126 -10.33 0.78 22.84
CA TYR A 126 -11.51 0.68 23.70
C TYR A 126 -11.11 0.02 25.00
N THR A 127 -11.35 0.69 26.14
CA THR A 127 -11.03 0.17 27.47
C THR A 127 -12.21 0.35 28.42
N VAL A 128 -12.43 -0.60 29.32
CA VAL A 128 -13.45 -0.44 30.39
C VAL A 128 -13.02 0.69 31.33
N ALA A 129 -13.89 1.67 31.53
CA ALA A 129 -13.60 2.78 32.44
C ALA A 129 -13.47 2.29 33.90
N PRO A 130 -12.48 2.80 34.66
CA PRO A 130 -12.21 2.32 36.04
C PRO A 130 -13.37 2.48 37.03
N SER A 131 -14.32 3.34 36.72
CA SER A 131 -15.50 3.63 37.56
C SER A 131 -16.65 2.65 37.37
N THR A 132 -16.58 1.75 36.39
CA THR A 132 -17.63 0.79 36.13
C THR A 132 -17.30 -0.51 36.84
N THR A 133 -17.86 -0.69 38.09
CA THR A 133 -17.86 -2.01 38.72
C THR A 133 -18.60 -2.98 37.79
N ALA A 134 -17.98 -4.10 37.48
CA ALA A 134 -18.46 -5.13 36.54
C ALA A 134 -19.80 -5.81 36.99
N SER A 135 -20.43 -5.32 38.04
CA SER A 135 -21.62 -5.88 38.67
C SER A 135 -22.89 -5.12 38.27
N GLY A 136 -23.24 -5.07 37.01
CA GLY A 136 -24.52 -4.46 36.67
C GLY A 136 -24.83 -4.02 35.26
N LEU A 137 -24.13 -4.52 34.26
CA LEU A 137 -24.62 -4.35 32.90
C LEU A 137 -25.71 -5.44 32.67
N PRO A 138 -26.99 -5.08 32.56
CA PRO A 138 -28.01 -6.08 32.32
C PRO A 138 -27.84 -6.67 30.93
N ASP A 139 -27.74 -7.98 30.83
CA ASP A 139 -27.84 -8.77 29.59
C ASP A 139 -29.28 -8.69 29.00
N THR A 140 -30.06 -7.71 29.46
CA THR A 140 -31.48 -7.57 29.15
C THR A 140 -31.70 -6.45 28.14
N GLY A 141 -31.74 -6.82 26.83
CA GLY A 141 -32.57 -6.09 25.86
C GLY A 141 -32.14 -4.67 25.47
N VAL A 142 -30.94 -4.21 25.82
CA VAL A 142 -30.40 -2.95 25.30
C VAL A 142 -30.09 -3.17 23.82
N ALA A 143 -30.79 -2.46 22.96
CA ALA A 143 -30.44 -2.41 21.54
C ALA A 143 -28.93 -2.18 21.46
N PHE A 144 -28.20 -3.15 20.87
CA PHE A 144 -26.74 -3.10 20.81
C PHE A 144 -26.34 -1.78 20.18
N THR A 145 -25.83 -0.86 20.99
CA THR A 145 -25.30 0.41 20.52
C THR A 145 -24.01 0.10 19.81
N CYS A 146 -24.00 0.25 18.49
CA CYS A 146 -22.84 -0.06 17.66
C CYS A 146 -22.12 1.22 17.28
N ASN A 147 -20.82 1.17 17.32
CA ASN A 147 -19.93 2.14 16.68
C ASN A 147 -19.55 1.66 15.28
N LYS A 148 -19.19 2.59 14.41
CA LYS A 148 -18.70 2.30 13.07
C LYS A 148 -17.42 3.09 12.81
N ILE A 149 -16.40 2.40 12.30
CA ILE A 149 -15.18 3.04 11.78
C ILE A 149 -15.23 2.96 10.26
N ASP A 150 -15.10 4.12 9.61
CA ASP A 150 -15.07 4.27 8.16
C ASP A 150 -13.66 4.72 7.74
N ILE A 151 -13.08 4.01 6.80
CA ILE A 151 -11.77 4.31 6.19
C ILE A 151 -12.01 4.85 4.78
N PRO A 152 -11.67 6.11 4.49
CA PRO A 152 -11.81 6.68 3.15
C PRO A 152 -10.77 6.12 2.18
N PRO A 153 -10.90 6.39 0.86
CA PRO A 153 -9.81 6.21 -0.09
C PRO A 153 -8.55 6.92 0.40
N GLY A 154 -7.39 6.30 0.22
CA GLY A 154 -6.10 6.79 0.74
C GLY A 154 -5.92 6.62 2.24
N GLY A 155 -6.83 5.93 2.92
CA GLY A 155 -6.78 5.69 4.36
C GLY A 155 -6.35 4.29 4.73
N GLN A 156 -5.91 4.13 5.96
CA GLN A 156 -5.83 2.88 6.71
C GLN A 156 -5.93 3.21 8.19
N TYR A 157 -6.34 2.25 9.02
CA TYR A 157 -6.39 2.50 10.47
C TYR A 157 -6.29 1.21 11.27
N GLN A 158 -5.83 1.32 12.52
CA GLN A 158 -5.79 0.22 13.48
C GLN A 158 -6.69 0.53 14.67
N VAL A 159 -7.49 -0.46 15.07
CA VAL A 159 -8.35 -0.38 16.25
C VAL A 159 -8.15 -1.60 17.14
N VAL A 160 -8.19 -1.38 18.45
CA VAL A 160 -8.31 -2.41 19.48
C VAL A 160 -9.74 -2.40 20.00
N LEU A 161 -10.47 -3.48 19.76
CA LEU A 161 -11.87 -3.65 20.16
C LEU A 161 -12.02 -3.86 21.69
N PRO A 162 -13.24 -3.77 22.24
CA PRO A 162 -13.48 -3.92 23.68
C PRO A 162 -13.04 -5.26 24.29
N ASP A 163 -12.94 -6.32 23.48
CA ASP A 163 -12.46 -7.64 23.88
C ASP A 163 -10.93 -7.83 23.77
N GLY A 164 -10.20 -6.78 23.34
CA GLY A 164 -8.76 -6.83 23.08
C GLY A 164 -8.39 -7.31 21.68
N THR A 165 -9.34 -7.67 20.82
CA THR A 165 -9.09 -8.01 19.41
C THR A 165 -8.51 -6.81 18.68
N ARG A 166 -7.41 -7.03 17.94
CA ARG A 166 -6.78 -6.00 17.11
C ARG A 166 -7.23 -6.16 15.67
N VAL A 167 -7.66 -5.05 15.07
CA VAL A 167 -8.12 -5.01 13.68
C VAL A 167 -7.38 -3.91 12.92
N TRP A 168 -6.78 -4.26 11.79
CA TRP A 168 -6.25 -3.31 10.82
C TRP A 168 -7.25 -3.22 9.68
N LEU A 169 -7.62 -2.02 9.30
CA LEU A 169 -8.57 -1.73 8.22
C LEU A 169 -7.82 -1.06 7.06
N ASN A 170 -8.01 -1.56 5.85
CA ASN A 170 -7.42 -1.00 4.63
C ASN A 170 -8.30 0.12 4.04
N ALA A 171 -7.85 0.77 2.99
CA ALA A 171 -8.59 1.84 2.30
C ALA A 171 -9.97 1.38 1.80
N GLU A 172 -10.95 2.28 1.83
CA GLU A 172 -12.34 2.03 1.41
C GLU A 172 -13.02 0.88 2.19
N SER A 173 -12.69 0.75 3.48
CA SER A 173 -13.25 -0.28 4.35
C SER A 173 -14.00 0.33 5.51
N TRP A 174 -14.95 -0.43 6.05
CA TRP A 174 -15.58 -0.07 7.30
C TRP A 174 -15.83 -1.29 8.20
N LEU A 175 -15.80 -1.05 9.51
CA LEU A 175 -16.09 -2.02 10.54
C LEU A 175 -17.17 -1.46 11.47
N ARG A 176 -18.24 -2.23 11.69
CA ARG A 176 -19.29 -1.95 12.68
C ARG A 176 -19.24 -2.97 13.79
N PHE A 177 -19.21 -2.52 15.03
CA PHE A 177 -19.07 -3.37 16.20
C PHE A 177 -19.83 -2.78 17.38
N PRO A 178 -20.33 -3.61 18.31
CA PRO A 178 -21.02 -3.14 19.50
C PRO A 178 -20.02 -2.51 20.48
N VAL A 179 -20.49 -1.54 21.27
CA VAL A 179 -19.69 -0.93 22.36
C VAL A 179 -19.33 -1.98 23.42
N HIS A 180 -20.24 -2.94 23.67
CA HIS A 180 -20.02 -4.11 24.51
C HIS A 180 -20.38 -5.37 23.74
N PHE A 181 -19.49 -6.36 23.76
CA PHE A 181 -19.84 -7.68 23.26
C PHE A 181 -20.73 -8.44 24.24
N SER A 182 -21.57 -9.32 23.70
CA SER A 182 -22.34 -10.28 24.50
C SER A 182 -21.40 -11.31 25.12
N SER A 183 -21.79 -11.87 26.28
CA SER A 183 -21.07 -13.00 26.89
C SER A 183 -21.14 -14.30 26.08
N LYS A 184 -22.04 -14.37 25.09
CA LYS A 184 -22.25 -15.58 24.25
C LYS A 184 -21.61 -15.51 22.90
N GLU A 185 -21.40 -14.30 22.36
CA GLU A 185 -20.78 -14.09 21.04
C GLU A 185 -20.22 -12.68 20.90
N ARG A 186 -19.21 -12.53 20.07
CA ARG A 186 -18.58 -11.26 19.69
C ARG A 186 -18.84 -11.02 18.21
N LYS A 187 -19.88 -10.27 17.87
CA LYS A 187 -20.30 -10.09 16.47
C LYS A 187 -19.90 -8.71 15.94
N VAL A 188 -19.32 -8.69 14.73
CA VAL A 188 -18.98 -7.47 13.97
C VAL A 188 -19.43 -7.59 12.52
N GLU A 189 -19.54 -6.45 11.84
CA GLU A 189 -19.86 -6.38 10.42
C GLU A 189 -18.71 -5.70 9.69
N LEU A 190 -18.29 -6.25 8.54
CA LEU A 190 -17.17 -5.76 7.72
C LEU A 190 -17.60 -5.56 6.27
N SER A 191 -17.14 -4.48 5.67
CA SER A 191 -17.06 -4.32 4.20
C SER A 191 -15.70 -3.76 3.84
N GLY A 192 -15.09 -4.23 2.75
CA GLY A 192 -13.74 -3.88 2.36
C GLY A 192 -12.72 -4.91 2.84
N GLU A 193 -11.52 -4.48 3.21
CA GLU A 193 -10.44 -5.38 3.63
C GLU A 193 -9.97 -5.09 5.05
N ALA A 194 -9.86 -6.17 5.83
CA ALA A 194 -9.35 -6.10 7.19
C ALA A 194 -8.53 -7.33 7.57
N TYR A 195 -7.47 -7.08 8.35
CA TYR A 195 -6.72 -8.12 9.04
C TYR A 195 -7.15 -8.15 10.50
N PHE A 196 -7.46 -9.33 11.00
CA PHE A 196 -7.89 -9.58 12.37
C PHE A 196 -6.82 -10.36 13.14
N ASP A 197 -6.53 -9.92 14.34
CA ASP A 197 -5.80 -10.66 15.37
C ASP A 197 -6.74 -10.79 16.56
N VAL A 198 -7.54 -11.85 16.54
CA VAL A 198 -8.66 -12.04 17.46
C VAL A 198 -8.17 -12.56 18.80
N HIS A 199 -8.56 -11.87 19.88
CA HIS A 199 -8.31 -12.33 21.23
C HIS A 199 -8.96 -13.71 21.47
N HIS A 200 -8.18 -14.64 22.04
CA HIS A 200 -8.65 -16.02 22.24
C HIS A 200 -9.68 -16.09 23.37
N ASP A 201 -10.88 -16.52 23.03
CA ASP A 201 -11.99 -16.77 23.97
C ASP A 201 -12.84 -17.93 23.42
N PRO A 202 -12.74 -19.15 23.98
CA PRO A 202 -13.49 -20.32 23.52
C PRO A 202 -14.96 -20.30 23.92
N ASP A 203 -15.33 -19.51 24.93
CA ASP A 203 -16.69 -19.44 25.46
C ASP A 203 -17.57 -18.44 24.69
N ALA A 204 -16.96 -17.44 24.04
CA ALA A 204 -17.63 -16.45 23.24
C ALA A 204 -17.02 -16.34 21.83
N PRO A 205 -17.48 -17.11 20.84
CA PRO A 205 -16.95 -17.08 19.48
C PRO A 205 -17.03 -15.68 18.85
N PHE A 206 -15.99 -15.32 18.10
CA PHE A 206 -15.94 -14.07 17.34
C PHE A 206 -16.51 -14.32 15.93
N ARG A 207 -17.51 -13.52 15.55
CA ARG A 207 -18.24 -13.66 14.30
C ARG A 207 -18.15 -12.39 13.46
N ILE A 208 -17.88 -12.57 12.18
CA ILE A 208 -17.85 -11.48 11.20
C ILE A 208 -18.89 -11.77 10.13
N SER A 209 -19.87 -10.87 9.98
CA SER A 209 -20.74 -10.86 8.80
C SER A 209 -20.14 -9.93 7.75
N SER A 210 -19.90 -10.44 6.56
CA SER A 210 -19.28 -9.67 5.47
C SER A 210 -19.86 -10.07 4.11
N LEU A 211 -20.59 -9.17 3.46
CA LEU A 211 -21.26 -9.39 2.18
C LEU A 211 -22.05 -10.71 2.15
N ARG A 212 -21.54 -11.74 1.44
CA ARG A 212 -22.19 -13.04 1.23
C ARG A 212 -21.63 -14.16 2.11
N GLN A 213 -20.79 -13.83 3.10
CA GLN A 213 -20.17 -14.82 3.99
C GLN A 213 -20.32 -14.45 5.47
N ASP A 214 -20.37 -15.47 6.30
CA ASP A 214 -20.22 -15.40 7.75
C ASP A 214 -18.94 -16.16 8.15
N ILE A 215 -18.13 -15.55 9.02
CA ILE A 215 -16.87 -16.09 9.50
C ILE A 215 -16.99 -16.29 11.00
N GLU A 216 -16.54 -17.43 11.53
CA GLU A 216 -16.52 -17.76 12.95
C GLU A 216 -15.13 -18.24 13.38
N VAL A 217 -14.60 -17.64 14.46
CA VAL A 217 -13.30 -17.97 15.04
C VAL A 217 -13.35 -17.91 16.58
N LEU A 218 -12.40 -18.54 17.25
CA LEU A 218 -12.26 -18.49 18.73
C LEU A 218 -11.06 -17.65 19.17
N GLY A 219 -10.03 -17.48 18.31
CA GLY A 219 -8.78 -16.78 18.57
C GLY A 219 -7.80 -17.11 17.46
N THR A 220 -7.67 -16.22 16.47
CA THR A 220 -7.17 -16.57 15.15
C THR A 220 -6.62 -15.32 14.48
N GLN A 221 -5.60 -15.48 13.65
CA GLN A 221 -5.06 -14.42 12.80
C GLN A 221 -5.41 -14.72 11.35
N PHE A 222 -6.10 -13.79 10.68
CA PHE A 222 -6.56 -13.97 9.30
C PHE A 222 -6.85 -12.62 8.62
N ASN A 223 -6.85 -12.64 7.28
CA ASN A 223 -7.23 -11.51 6.43
C ASN A 223 -8.57 -11.78 5.77
N VAL A 224 -9.43 -10.78 5.70
CA VAL A 224 -10.69 -10.79 4.95
C VAL A 224 -10.63 -9.72 3.88
N HIS A 225 -10.77 -10.10 2.61
CA HIS A 225 -10.85 -9.20 1.47
C HIS A 225 -12.25 -9.32 0.86
N ALA A 226 -13.11 -8.33 1.15
CA ALA A 226 -14.53 -8.36 0.83
C ALA A 226 -15.03 -6.97 0.37
N TYR A 227 -14.48 -6.51 -0.76
CA TYR A 227 -14.92 -5.27 -1.39
C TYR A 227 -16.19 -5.50 -2.23
N PRO A 228 -17.20 -4.63 -2.12
CA PRO A 228 -18.48 -4.82 -2.83
C PRO A 228 -18.37 -4.62 -4.36
N ASP A 229 -17.32 -3.96 -4.84
CA ASP A 229 -17.02 -3.73 -6.26
C ASP A 229 -16.13 -4.84 -6.87
N GLU A 230 -15.86 -5.90 -6.09
CA GLU A 230 -15.12 -7.08 -6.54
C GLU A 230 -15.99 -8.33 -6.54
N THR A 231 -15.73 -9.22 -7.51
CA THR A 231 -16.53 -10.44 -7.67
C THR A 231 -16.21 -11.48 -6.62
N ASN A 232 -14.94 -11.55 -6.21
CA ASN A 232 -14.44 -12.57 -5.29
C ASN A 232 -14.26 -12.00 -3.89
N ILE A 233 -14.75 -12.75 -2.91
CA ILE A 233 -14.50 -12.50 -1.49
C ILE A 233 -13.49 -13.55 -1.03
N ARG A 234 -12.40 -13.13 -0.38
CA ARG A 234 -11.34 -14.03 0.07
C ARG A 234 -11.14 -13.92 1.57
N THR A 235 -11.01 -15.08 2.22
CA THR A 235 -10.65 -15.19 3.63
C THR A 235 -9.42 -16.06 3.76
N THR A 236 -8.28 -15.45 4.11
CA THR A 236 -6.96 -16.11 4.16
C THR A 236 -6.56 -16.32 5.62
N LEU A 237 -6.33 -17.58 6.00
CA LEU A 237 -5.92 -17.94 7.36
C LEU A 237 -4.41 -17.89 7.53
N VAL A 238 -3.96 -17.12 8.52
CA VAL A 238 -2.54 -17.01 8.91
C VAL A 238 -2.19 -17.99 10.02
N ASP A 239 -2.95 -17.93 11.14
CA ASP A 239 -2.74 -18.80 12.30
C ASP A 239 -4.07 -19.10 13.01
N GLY A 240 -4.21 -20.32 13.56
CA GLY A 240 -5.41 -20.79 14.24
C GLY A 240 -6.35 -21.59 13.34
N ALA A 241 -7.68 -21.32 13.43
CA ALA A 241 -8.70 -21.96 12.62
C ALA A 241 -9.84 -20.97 12.30
N VAL A 242 -10.35 -21.01 11.07
CA VAL A 242 -11.45 -20.16 10.59
C VAL A 242 -12.54 -21.03 9.98
N ARG A 243 -13.78 -20.88 10.46
CA ARG A 243 -14.95 -21.41 9.77
C ARG A 243 -15.54 -20.34 8.88
N VAL A 244 -15.64 -20.60 7.59
CA VAL A 244 -16.31 -19.73 6.61
C VAL A 244 -17.61 -20.41 6.18
N THR A 245 -18.71 -19.69 6.27
CA THR A 245 -20.03 -20.14 5.81
C THR A 245 -20.54 -19.19 4.74
N ALA A 246 -20.89 -19.70 3.59
CA ALA A 246 -21.44 -18.94 2.47
C ALA A 246 -22.35 -19.83 1.62
N GLU A 247 -23.46 -19.30 1.13
CA GLU A 247 -24.37 -20.00 0.19
C GLU A 247 -24.85 -21.38 0.71
N GLY A 248 -25.05 -21.50 2.02
CA GLY A 248 -25.47 -22.75 2.66
C GLY A 248 -24.38 -23.81 2.82
N LYS A 249 -23.16 -23.51 2.41
CA LYS A 249 -21.97 -24.37 2.61
C LYS A 249 -21.09 -23.80 3.72
N SER A 250 -20.38 -24.71 4.41
CA SER A 250 -19.43 -24.32 5.45
C SER A 250 -18.12 -25.07 5.27
N VAL A 251 -16.99 -24.35 5.38
CA VAL A 251 -15.65 -24.90 5.32
C VAL A 251 -14.85 -24.50 6.55
N LEU A 252 -13.92 -25.35 6.97
CA LEU A 252 -12.96 -25.06 8.03
C LEU A 252 -11.56 -24.94 7.44
N LEU A 253 -10.99 -23.73 7.49
CA LEU A 253 -9.64 -23.47 7.01
C LEU A 253 -8.59 -23.89 8.03
N LYS A 254 -7.47 -24.37 7.51
CA LYS A 254 -6.20 -24.58 8.22
C LYS A 254 -5.22 -23.47 7.89
N PRO A 255 -4.19 -23.24 8.71
CA PRO A 255 -3.14 -22.26 8.40
C PRO A 255 -2.59 -22.40 6.99
N LYS A 256 -2.46 -21.26 6.29
CA LYS A 256 -2.06 -21.13 4.88
C LYS A 256 -3.11 -21.58 3.86
N GLU A 257 -4.35 -21.75 4.27
CA GLU A 257 -5.47 -21.95 3.34
C GLU A 257 -6.27 -20.64 3.18
N GLU A 258 -6.92 -20.53 2.03
CA GLU A 258 -7.81 -19.42 1.69
C GLU A 258 -9.15 -19.98 1.21
N ALA A 259 -10.22 -19.39 1.71
CA ALA A 259 -11.56 -19.55 1.14
C ALA A 259 -11.79 -18.43 0.12
N ASP A 260 -12.08 -18.79 -1.12
CA ASP A 260 -12.48 -17.88 -2.20
C ASP A 260 -13.95 -18.12 -2.52
N LEU A 261 -14.75 -17.07 -2.45
CA LEU A 261 -16.17 -17.05 -2.79
C LEU A 261 -16.38 -16.20 -4.05
N GLY A 262 -16.23 -16.81 -5.22
CA GLY A 262 -16.55 -16.26 -6.52
C GLY A 262 -17.83 -16.86 -7.10
N ASP A 263 -17.70 -17.89 -7.89
CA ASP A 263 -18.76 -18.73 -8.48
C ASP A 263 -19.19 -19.89 -7.55
N GLY A 264 -18.77 -19.86 -6.31
CA GLY A 264 -19.01 -20.81 -5.24
C GLY A 264 -17.89 -20.73 -4.20
N LEU A 265 -18.08 -21.43 -3.06
CA LEU A 265 -17.10 -21.47 -1.99
C LEU A 265 -16.03 -22.54 -2.27
N HIS A 266 -14.80 -22.11 -2.54
CA HIS A 266 -13.64 -22.94 -2.82
C HIS A 266 -12.54 -22.73 -1.78
N VAL A 267 -11.76 -23.78 -1.50
CA VAL A 267 -10.61 -23.74 -0.60
C VAL A 267 -9.34 -24.08 -1.38
N SER A 268 -8.31 -23.26 -1.24
CA SER A 268 -7.01 -23.46 -1.87
C SER A 268 -5.85 -23.08 -0.95
N GLN A 269 -4.63 -23.41 -1.35
CA GLN A 269 -3.43 -22.90 -0.67
C GLN A 269 -3.26 -21.42 -0.96
N ALA A 270 -2.97 -20.64 0.08
CA ALA A 270 -2.83 -19.19 0.01
C ALA A 270 -1.37 -18.73 -0.05
N ASP A 271 -1.08 -17.68 -0.82
CA ASP A 271 0.10 -16.84 -0.59
C ASP A 271 -0.22 -15.86 0.57
N VAL A 272 -0.01 -16.34 1.80
CA VAL A 272 -0.27 -15.56 3.01
C VAL A 272 0.50 -14.25 3.03
N GLU A 273 1.76 -14.25 2.55
CA GLU A 273 2.57 -13.03 2.51
C GLU A 273 1.97 -11.98 1.57
N ALA A 274 1.40 -12.40 0.44
CA ALA A 274 0.71 -11.49 -0.46
C ALA A 274 -0.59 -10.97 0.17
N ALA A 275 -1.39 -11.85 0.80
CA ALA A 275 -2.65 -11.48 1.43
C ALA A 275 -2.51 -10.43 2.54
N ILE A 276 -1.40 -10.44 3.29
CA ILE A 276 -1.15 -9.50 4.40
C ILE A 276 -0.11 -8.41 4.08
N ALA A 277 0.41 -8.36 2.85
CA ALA A 277 1.45 -7.41 2.45
C ALA A 277 1.03 -5.95 2.71
N TRP A 278 -0.24 -5.62 2.43
CA TRP A 278 -0.79 -4.28 2.62
C TRP A 278 -0.67 -3.79 4.08
N LYS A 279 -0.93 -4.67 5.05
CA LYS A 279 -0.78 -4.40 6.48
C LYS A 279 0.69 -4.24 6.86
N ASN A 280 1.59 -4.96 6.22
CA ASN A 280 3.02 -4.92 6.45
C ASN A 280 3.73 -3.79 5.67
N GLY A 281 2.98 -2.92 4.98
CA GLY A 281 3.51 -1.74 4.29
C GLY A 281 4.03 -1.99 2.88
N TYR A 282 3.54 -3.04 2.20
CA TYR A 282 3.97 -3.40 0.86
C TYR A 282 2.78 -3.61 -0.09
N PHE A 283 3.00 -3.28 -1.37
CA PHE A 283 2.30 -3.89 -2.48
C PHE A 283 3.06 -5.15 -2.89
N ARG A 284 2.45 -6.31 -2.80
CA ARG A 284 3.01 -7.58 -3.24
C ARG A 284 1.96 -8.33 -4.07
N CYS A 285 2.19 -8.38 -5.35
CA CYS A 285 1.37 -9.13 -6.31
C CYS A 285 2.28 -10.05 -7.11
N VAL A 286 1.84 -11.27 -7.37
CA VAL A 286 2.55 -12.26 -8.18
C VAL A 286 1.58 -12.76 -9.23
N ASP A 287 1.90 -12.52 -10.51
CA ASP A 287 1.10 -12.94 -11.66
C ASP A 287 -0.41 -12.59 -11.55
N GLN A 288 -0.69 -11.38 -11.04
CA GLN A 288 -2.07 -10.91 -10.89
C GLN A 288 -2.52 -10.06 -12.07
N PRO A 289 -3.80 -10.14 -12.48
CA PRO A 289 -4.38 -9.26 -13.48
C PRO A 289 -4.17 -7.78 -13.11
N LEU A 290 -3.82 -6.97 -14.11
CA LEU A 290 -3.56 -5.54 -13.92
C LEU A 290 -4.76 -4.82 -13.31
N GLU A 291 -5.98 -5.22 -13.64
CA GLU A 291 -7.19 -4.65 -13.04
C GLU A 291 -7.19 -4.79 -11.51
N MET A 292 -6.82 -5.95 -10.98
CA MET A 292 -6.80 -6.20 -9.55
C MET A 292 -5.71 -5.37 -8.84
N ILE A 293 -4.53 -5.27 -9.46
CA ILE A 293 -3.45 -4.43 -8.92
C ILE A 293 -3.86 -2.95 -8.93
N MET A 294 -4.45 -2.48 -10.02
CA MET A 294 -4.85 -1.08 -10.16
C MET A 294 -6.04 -0.71 -9.26
N LYS A 295 -6.90 -1.64 -8.87
CA LYS A 295 -7.91 -1.43 -7.83
C LYS A 295 -7.25 -1.15 -6.47
N GLN A 296 -6.23 -1.93 -6.06
CA GLN A 296 -5.47 -1.66 -4.84
C GLN A 296 -4.76 -0.30 -4.90
N VAL A 297 -4.15 0.03 -6.04
CA VAL A 297 -3.50 1.33 -6.30
C VAL A 297 -4.52 2.46 -6.20
N SER A 298 -5.68 2.31 -6.85
CA SER A 298 -6.77 3.30 -6.82
C SER A 298 -7.20 3.61 -5.39
N ARG A 299 -7.46 2.59 -4.58
CA ARG A 299 -7.87 2.74 -3.19
C ARG A 299 -6.81 3.41 -2.33
N TRP A 300 -5.53 2.99 -2.46
CA TRP A 300 -4.47 3.50 -1.60
C TRP A 300 -3.99 4.91 -1.94
N TYR A 301 -3.91 5.24 -3.23
CA TYR A 301 -3.47 6.56 -3.67
C TYR A 301 -4.63 7.54 -3.93
N ASN A 302 -5.87 7.10 -3.72
CA ASN A 302 -7.08 7.87 -4.01
C ASN A 302 -7.06 8.43 -5.44
N VAL A 303 -6.86 7.55 -6.42
CA VAL A 303 -6.80 7.87 -7.84
C VAL A 303 -7.85 7.11 -8.64
N ARG A 304 -8.34 7.74 -9.70
CA ARG A 304 -9.16 7.08 -10.71
C ARG A 304 -8.26 6.39 -11.74
N VAL A 305 -8.61 5.18 -12.15
CA VAL A 305 -7.91 4.44 -13.21
C VAL A 305 -8.78 4.41 -14.46
N VAL A 306 -8.17 4.72 -15.61
CA VAL A 306 -8.82 4.72 -16.94
C VAL A 306 -7.96 3.86 -17.87
N TYR A 307 -8.56 2.84 -18.46
CA TYR A 307 -7.92 1.99 -19.45
C TYR A 307 -8.21 2.50 -20.84
N GLU A 308 -7.16 2.84 -21.61
CA GLU A 308 -7.27 3.20 -23.04
C GLU A 308 -7.45 1.95 -23.92
N ASP A 309 -6.96 0.80 -23.44
CA ASP A 309 -7.16 -0.54 -24.02
C ASP A 309 -7.69 -1.46 -22.92
N GLU A 310 -8.95 -1.87 -23.03
CA GLU A 310 -9.63 -2.76 -22.06
C GLU A 310 -8.91 -4.10 -21.88
N LYS A 311 -8.21 -4.60 -22.90
CA LYS A 311 -7.43 -5.85 -22.83
C LYS A 311 -6.28 -5.79 -21.84
N MET A 312 -5.82 -4.59 -21.49
CA MET A 312 -4.78 -4.42 -20.48
C MET A 312 -5.22 -4.88 -19.09
N LYS A 313 -6.51 -4.91 -18.80
CA LYS A 313 -7.05 -5.39 -17.52
C LYS A 313 -6.67 -6.82 -17.19
N GLU A 314 -6.60 -7.67 -18.22
CA GLU A 314 -6.34 -9.11 -18.12
C GLU A 314 -4.84 -9.43 -18.13
N GLU A 315 -3.97 -8.50 -18.56
CA GLU A 315 -2.53 -8.73 -18.54
C GLU A 315 -2.01 -8.89 -17.11
N THR A 316 -1.18 -9.90 -16.88
CA THR A 316 -0.65 -10.20 -15.54
C THR A 316 0.64 -9.48 -15.25
N PHE A 317 0.78 -9.02 -14.01
CA PHE A 317 1.97 -8.33 -13.50
C PHE A 317 2.41 -8.89 -12.17
N GLY A 318 3.73 -8.83 -11.94
CA GLY A 318 4.35 -9.00 -10.63
C GLY A 318 4.86 -7.66 -10.12
N VAL A 319 4.59 -7.32 -8.86
CA VAL A 319 5.11 -6.12 -8.23
C VAL A 319 5.42 -6.38 -6.75
N LEU A 320 6.56 -5.87 -6.31
CA LEU A 320 6.92 -5.75 -4.90
C LEU A 320 7.43 -4.33 -4.67
N SER A 321 6.66 -3.51 -3.95
CA SER A 321 6.99 -2.10 -3.72
C SER A 321 6.58 -1.68 -2.31
N ASN A 322 7.32 -0.72 -1.73
CA ASN A 322 6.92 -0.09 -0.49
C ASN A 322 5.64 0.73 -0.71
N LYS A 323 4.61 0.44 0.08
CA LYS A 323 3.29 1.09 0.02
C LYS A 323 3.36 2.59 0.31
N PHE A 324 4.33 3.04 1.09
CA PHE A 324 4.52 4.45 1.49
C PHE A 324 5.39 5.25 0.53
N SER A 325 5.77 4.68 -0.62
CA SER A 325 6.39 5.43 -1.71
C SER A 325 5.34 6.21 -2.50
N ASN A 326 5.77 7.24 -3.23
CA ASN A 326 4.91 7.94 -4.17
C ASN A 326 4.46 7.02 -5.32
N ILE A 327 3.27 7.29 -5.87
CA ILE A 327 2.67 6.47 -6.93
C ILE A 327 3.59 6.30 -8.14
N SER A 328 4.38 7.33 -8.48
CA SER A 328 5.31 7.30 -9.63
C SER A 328 6.36 6.20 -9.52
N VAL A 329 6.80 5.87 -8.29
CA VAL A 329 7.77 4.79 -8.04
C VAL A 329 7.15 3.44 -8.39
N LEU A 330 5.94 3.18 -7.90
CA LEU A 330 5.20 1.95 -8.17
C LEU A 330 4.91 1.78 -9.67
N LEU A 331 4.36 2.82 -10.31
CA LEU A 331 4.00 2.77 -11.72
C LEU A 331 5.22 2.56 -12.62
N LYS A 332 6.36 3.23 -12.34
CA LYS A 332 7.62 3.00 -13.06
C LYS A 332 8.16 1.57 -12.91
N MET A 333 7.98 0.95 -11.73
CA MET A 333 8.35 -0.46 -11.55
C MET A 333 7.47 -1.37 -12.40
N MET A 334 6.16 -1.14 -12.42
CA MET A 334 5.22 -1.90 -13.26
C MET A 334 5.50 -1.69 -14.75
N GLU A 335 5.82 -0.47 -15.17
CA GLU A 335 6.25 -0.22 -16.56
C GLU A 335 7.49 -1.04 -16.96
N LYS A 336 8.45 -1.25 -16.05
CA LYS A 336 9.65 -2.03 -16.35
C LYS A 336 9.38 -3.54 -16.44
N SER A 337 8.38 -4.05 -15.71
CA SER A 337 8.08 -5.47 -15.62
C SER A 337 7.09 -5.98 -16.67
N GLY A 338 6.40 -5.08 -17.40
CA GLY A 338 5.35 -5.49 -18.34
C GLY A 338 5.17 -4.54 -19.53
N ASN A 339 4.10 -4.76 -20.29
CA ASN A 339 3.76 -4.03 -21.51
C ASN A 339 2.85 -2.80 -21.27
N ALA A 340 2.60 -2.44 -20.01
CA ALA A 340 1.80 -1.28 -19.68
C ALA A 340 2.62 0.00 -19.67
N LYS A 341 1.98 1.11 -20.07
CA LYS A 341 2.44 2.48 -19.88
C LYS A 341 1.41 3.22 -19.04
N PHE A 342 1.88 3.97 -18.05
CA PHE A 342 1.04 4.73 -17.15
C PHE A 342 1.28 6.23 -17.33
N THR A 343 0.20 6.99 -17.46
CA THR A 343 0.24 8.45 -17.54
C THR A 343 -0.64 9.02 -16.44
N VAL A 344 -0.07 9.86 -15.57
CA VAL A 344 -0.79 10.48 -14.46
C VAL A 344 -1.18 11.90 -14.85
N ASN A 345 -2.48 12.22 -14.74
CA ASN A 345 -3.01 13.56 -14.96
C ASN A 345 -3.97 13.91 -13.81
N GLY A 346 -3.56 14.83 -12.94
CA GLY A 346 -4.25 15.11 -11.68
C GLY A 346 -4.40 13.82 -10.85
N ALA A 347 -5.59 13.50 -10.39
CA ALA A 347 -5.91 12.28 -9.66
C ALA A 347 -6.34 11.11 -10.58
N THR A 348 -5.96 11.11 -11.85
CA THR A 348 -6.32 10.04 -12.80
C THR A 348 -5.07 9.40 -13.37
N VAL A 349 -5.03 8.07 -13.35
CA VAL A 349 -4.01 7.23 -13.99
C VAL A 349 -4.59 6.63 -15.25
N PHE A 350 -4.02 6.96 -16.40
CA PHE A 350 -4.35 6.35 -17.69
C PHE A 350 -3.42 5.17 -17.95
N VAL A 351 -4.00 4.05 -18.33
CA VAL A 351 -3.31 2.80 -18.61
C VAL A 351 -3.41 2.52 -20.09
N SER A 352 -2.27 2.43 -20.77
CA SER A 352 -2.18 2.11 -22.20
C SER A 352 -1.12 1.03 -22.43
N ARG A 353 -1.09 0.46 -23.64
CA ARG A 353 -0.05 -0.48 -24.05
C ARG A 353 1.23 0.27 -24.41
N LYS A 354 2.38 -0.25 -24.05
CA LYS A 354 3.66 0.22 -24.61
C LYS A 354 3.68 0.02 -26.12
N LYS A 355 4.17 1.01 -26.83
CA LYS A 355 4.42 0.94 -28.28
C LYS A 355 5.76 0.25 -28.56
#